data_84a6e89b6f4129acca0f77350c983069
#
_entry.id   84a6e89b6f4129acca0f77350c983069
#
_cell.length_a   1.000
_cell.length_b   1.000
_cell.length_c   1.000
_cell.angle_alpha   90.00
_cell.angle_beta   90.00
_cell.angle_gamma   90.00
#
_symmetry.space_group_name_H-M   'P 1'
#
loop_
_entity.id
_entity.type
_entity.pdbx_description
1 polymer ?
#
loop_
_entity_poly.entity_id
_entity_poly.type
_entity_poly.pdbx_seq_one_letter_code
_entity_poly.pdbx_strand_id
1 'polypeptide(L)'
;MQKRVVILLLDSFGIGASEDARDFGDLGANTLGNIAKACFNNLADSNDRNGALKLPYLESLGLGLSALKAANELPLGFESKPNLIGAYAYAQELSSAKDTISGHWEMMGAPVLFEWGYFKDKKNSFPKEILDEIMRKTKIKGYLGNCHASGTEIIKDLGEKHLETLYPIFYTSADSVFQIAAHEEKFGLDNLYTLCEEAFHILEPLKIARVIARPFIGANREDFKRTANRKDYAIKPHKKLLFEKFIEEKQGEVISIGKIADIYAHVGITQKFKAGSLMELCDVTLEQVKNAKNNSLIFTNFVHFDSDYGHRRDISGYANALEYFDARLKEVLENLRENDLLILCADHGCDPSFKGTDHTREYIPVLFYHKDLQPAFLGKSESFADIGQSIAYFLGLSPLDYGKNLLNFKGQS
;
A
#
# COMPACT_ATOMS: atom_id res chain seq x y z
N MET A 1 1.29 -11.11 29.80
CA MET A 1 0.04 -10.46 29.32
C MET A 1 -0.08 -10.70 27.83
N GLN A 2 -1.27 -11.03 27.34
CA GLN A 2 -1.49 -11.29 25.92
C GLN A 2 -1.70 -9.93 25.22
N LYS A 3 -0.80 -9.56 24.31
CA LYS A 3 -0.77 -8.28 23.59
C LYS A 3 -1.40 -8.43 22.22
N ARG A 4 -1.97 -7.35 21.68
CA ARG A 4 -2.39 -7.25 20.27
C ARG A 4 -1.77 -6.01 19.64
N VAL A 5 -1.60 -6.07 18.34
CA VAL A 5 -1.18 -4.91 17.52
C VAL A 5 -2.25 -4.65 16.47
N VAL A 6 -2.64 -3.40 16.31
CA VAL A 6 -3.57 -2.93 15.27
C VAL A 6 -2.83 -1.93 14.41
N ILE A 7 -2.64 -2.24 13.12
CA ILE A 7 -1.99 -1.36 12.16
C ILE A 7 -3.04 -0.88 11.16
N LEU A 8 -3.23 0.42 11.10
CA LEU A 8 -4.09 1.10 10.13
C LEU A 8 -3.17 1.86 9.16
N LEU A 9 -3.00 1.32 7.97
CA LEU A 9 -2.16 1.91 6.95
C LEU A 9 -3.02 2.67 5.94
N LEU A 10 -2.84 3.99 5.89
CA LEU A 10 -3.44 4.86 4.89
C LEU A 10 -2.53 4.86 3.67
N ASP A 11 -2.87 4.06 2.66
CA ASP A 11 -2.08 3.90 1.44
C ASP A 11 -1.85 5.26 0.77
N SER A 12 -0.59 5.58 0.44
CA SER A 12 -0.18 6.83 -0.18
C SER A 12 -0.31 8.12 0.65
N PHE A 13 -0.40 8.05 1.98
CA PHE A 13 -0.62 9.22 2.82
C PHE A 13 0.69 9.85 3.31
N GLY A 14 1.40 10.55 2.41
CA GLY A 14 2.63 11.31 2.71
C GLY A 14 2.36 12.62 3.47
N ILE A 15 3.41 13.13 4.12
CA ILE A 15 3.38 14.37 4.93
C ILE A 15 4.54 15.33 4.61
N GLY A 16 5.01 15.32 3.38
CA GLY A 16 6.05 16.21 2.86
C GLY A 16 7.22 15.49 2.24
N ALA A 17 7.82 16.10 1.22
CA ALA A 17 8.94 15.56 0.47
C ALA A 17 10.10 15.14 1.38
N SER A 18 10.58 13.89 1.24
CA SER A 18 11.74 13.39 1.97
C SER A 18 13.05 14.01 1.47
N GLU A 19 14.15 13.80 2.19
CA GLU A 19 15.46 14.36 1.84
C GLU A 19 15.94 13.94 0.44
N ASP A 20 15.60 12.72 0.04
CA ASP A 20 15.93 12.14 -1.27
C ASP A 20 14.86 12.34 -2.35
N ALA A 21 13.79 13.07 -2.06
CA ALA A 21 12.69 13.32 -3.01
C ALA A 21 13.18 13.97 -4.32
N ARG A 22 14.31 14.69 -4.29
CA ARG A 22 14.93 15.28 -5.49
C ARG A 22 15.30 14.21 -6.51
N ASP A 23 15.81 13.07 -6.06
CA ASP A 23 16.31 12.00 -6.93
C ASP A 23 15.15 11.29 -7.66
N PHE A 24 13.94 11.41 -7.09
CA PHE A 24 12.69 10.93 -7.67
C PHE A 24 11.92 12.00 -8.47
N GLY A 25 12.39 13.25 -8.48
CA GLY A 25 11.71 14.37 -9.12
C GLY A 25 10.49 14.89 -8.35
N ASP A 26 10.40 14.59 -7.06
CA ASP A 26 9.23 14.82 -6.20
C ASP A 26 9.41 15.98 -5.21
N LEU A 27 10.39 16.85 -5.43
CA LEU A 27 10.56 18.06 -4.62
C LEU A 27 9.27 18.89 -4.59
N GLY A 28 8.82 19.22 -3.39
CA GLY A 28 7.60 20.00 -3.16
C GLY A 28 6.33 19.17 -3.06
N ALA A 29 6.40 17.84 -3.21
CA ALA A 29 5.27 16.97 -2.90
C ALA A 29 4.95 17.03 -1.40
N ASN A 30 3.67 17.12 -1.07
CA ASN A 30 3.18 17.10 0.32
C ASN A 30 1.71 16.74 0.32
N THR A 31 1.44 15.43 0.33
CA THR A 31 0.08 14.90 0.21
C THR A 31 -0.88 15.54 1.23
N LEU A 32 -0.59 15.43 2.52
CA LEU A 32 -1.43 16.02 3.57
C LEU A 32 -1.47 17.56 3.49
N GLY A 33 -0.29 18.19 3.37
CA GLY A 33 -0.19 19.66 3.39
C GLY A 33 -0.94 20.31 2.24
N ASN A 34 -0.87 19.73 1.04
CA ASN A 34 -1.54 20.27 -0.15
C ASN A 34 -3.05 19.98 -0.13
N ILE A 35 -3.50 18.82 0.38
CA ILE A 35 -4.92 18.56 0.63
C ILE A 35 -5.47 19.56 1.66
N ALA A 36 -4.80 19.74 2.79
CA ALA A 36 -5.20 20.69 3.83
C ALA A 36 -5.27 22.13 3.31
N LYS A 37 -4.29 22.54 2.48
CA LYS A 37 -4.25 23.85 1.83
C LYS A 37 -5.42 24.04 0.85
N ALA A 38 -5.74 23.04 0.05
CA ALA A 38 -6.87 23.09 -0.86
C ALA A 38 -8.19 23.21 -0.09
N CYS A 39 -8.37 22.44 1.00
CA CYS A 39 -9.55 22.51 1.86
C CYS A 39 -9.67 23.88 2.52
N PHE A 40 -8.60 24.41 3.11
CA PHE A 40 -8.60 25.72 3.78
C PHE A 40 -8.98 26.86 2.83
N ASN A 41 -8.62 26.76 1.56
CA ASN A 41 -8.96 27.72 0.51
C ASN A 41 -10.27 27.41 -0.22
N ASN A 42 -11.08 26.50 0.26
CA ASN A 42 -12.36 26.06 -0.31
C ASN A 42 -12.23 25.50 -1.76
N LEU A 43 -11.03 25.06 -2.16
CA LEU A 43 -10.77 24.46 -3.48
C LEU A 43 -11.09 22.96 -3.53
N ALA A 44 -11.33 22.35 -2.37
CA ALA A 44 -11.73 20.96 -2.23
C ALA A 44 -13.17 20.80 -1.73
N ASP A 45 -13.98 21.85 -1.79
CA ASP A 45 -15.40 21.79 -1.41
C ASP A 45 -16.19 20.94 -2.41
N SER A 46 -17.16 20.19 -1.90
CA SER A 46 -18.06 19.33 -2.67
C SER A 46 -19.44 19.28 -2.01
N ASN A 47 -20.34 18.45 -2.55
CA ASN A 47 -21.65 18.24 -1.92
C ASN A 47 -21.53 17.57 -0.54
N ASP A 48 -20.45 16.83 -0.28
CA ASP A 48 -20.28 15.97 0.89
C ASP A 48 -19.40 16.62 1.98
N ARG A 49 -18.59 17.63 1.62
CA ARG A 49 -17.71 18.34 2.56
C ARG A 49 -17.46 19.79 2.16
N ASN A 50 -17.13 20.64 3.15
CA ASN A 50 -16.75 22.05 2.92
C ASN A 50 -15.79 22.58 3.99
N GLY A 51 -15.03 23.61 3.61
CA GLY A 51 -14.11 24.33 4.49
C GLY A 51 -12.85 23.55 4.81
N ALA A 52 -12.18 23.92 5.90
CA ALA A 52 -10.92 23.31 6.32
C ALA A 52 -11.05 21.81 6.58
N LEU A 53 -9.96 21.07 6.36
CA LEU A 53 -9.88 19.62 6.63
C LEU A 53 -10.02 19.35 8.14
N LYS A 54 -10.91 18.43 8.51
CA LYS A 54 -11.24 18.15 9.92
C LYS A 54 -10.89 16.71 10.28
N LEU A 55 -9.79 16.53 11.00
CA LEU A 55 -9.24 15.23 11.41
C LEU A 55 -8.95 15.19 12.93
N PRO A 56 -9.97 15.45 13.81
CA PRO A 56 -9.72 15.63 15.24
C PRO A 56 -9.10 14.41 15.93
N TYR A 57 -9.42 13.18 15.51
CA TYR A 57 -8.86 11.97 16.10
C TYR A 57 -7.43 11.72 15.63
N LEU A 58 -7.12 11.92 14.36
CA LEU A 58 -5.74 11.87 13.85
C LEU A 58 -4.88 12.99 14.44
N GLU A 59 -5.43 14.20 14.62
CA GLU A 59 -4.73 15.29 15.30
C GLU A 59 -4.43 14.94 16.77
N SER A 60 -5.36 14.33 17.47
CA SER A 60 -5.13 13.88 18.85
C SER A 60 -4.03 12.82 18.97
N LEU A 61 -3.78 12.06 17.91
CA LEU A 61 -2.67 11.12 17.81
C LEU A 61 -1.36 11.78 17.37
N GLY A 62 -1.38 13.05 16.97
CA GLY A 62 -0.20 13.85 16.64
C GLY A 62 0.05 14.05 15.14
N LEU A 63 -0.91 13.76 14.24
CA LEU A 63 -0.73 13.87 12.77
C LEU A 63 -0.21 15.25 12.34
N GLY A 64 -0.88 16.34 12.76
CA GLY A 64 -0.49 17.70 12.39
C GLY A 64 0.92 18.06 12.87
N LEU A 65 1.29 17.59 14.07
CA LEU A 65 2.62 17.81 14.63
C LEU A 65 3.68 16.95 13.95
N SER A 66 3.35 15.73 13.53
CA SER A 66 4.21 14.88 12.70
C SER A 66 4.53 15.57 11.37
N ALA A 67 3.50 16.09 10.69
CA ALA A 67 3.66 16.84 9.44
C ALA A 67 4.49 18.12 9.63
N LEU A 68 4.23 18.87 10.72
CA LEU A 68 5.05 20.03 11.07
C LEU A 68 6.54 19.68 11.20
N LYS A 69 6.87 18.54 11.80
CA LYS A 69 8.26 18.10 11.96
C LYS A 69 8.87 17.60 10.65
N ALA A 70 8.08 16.95 9.78
CA ALA A 70 8.54 16.44 8.50
C ALA A 70 8.74 17.55 7.46
N ALA A 71 7.75 18.45 7.30
CA ALA A 71 7.74 19.50 6.27
C ALA A 71 8.15 20.87 6.77
N ASN A 72 8.45 21.07 8.06
CA ASN A 72 8.67 22.36 8.72
C ASN A 72 7.50 23.36 8.56
N GLU A 73 6.31 22.87 8.28
CA GLU A 73 5.09 23.66 8.11
C GLU A 73 3.91 22.91 8.70
N LEU A 74 3.11 23.59 9.54
CA LEU A 74 1.87 23.02 10.05
C LEU A 74 0.82 23.03 8.92
N PRO A 75 0.14 21.92 8.63
CA PRO A 75 -0.92 21.92 7.64
C PRO A 75 -2.00 22.96 7.97
N LEU A 76 -2.50 23.69 6.97
CA LEU A 76 -3.47 24.75 7.17
C LEU A 76 -4.78 24.21 7.76
N GLY A 77 -5.26 24.85 8.82
CA GLY A 77 -6.45 24.44 9.55
C GLY A 77 -6.18 23.48 10.72
N PHE A 78 -4.95 23.01 10.91
CA PHE A 78 -4.58 22.11 12.00
C PHE A 78 -4.18 22.89 13.27
N GLU A 79 -4.39 22.28 14.43
CA GLU A 79 -4.05 22.87 15.72
C GLU A 79 -2.55 22.77 16.02
N SER A 80 -1.94 23.87 16.43
CA SER A 80 -0.54 23.90 16.85
C SER A 80 -0.30 23.27 18.24
N LYS A 81 -1.34 23.08 19.03
CA LYS A 81 -1.31 22.48 20.38
C LYS A 81 -2.54 21.59 20.59
N PRO A 82 -2.67 20.49 19.84
CA PRO A 82 -3.79 19.58 20.02
C PRO A 82 -3.72 18.87 21.38
N ASN A 83 -4.87 18.41 21.86
CA ASN A 83 -4.92 17.55 23.05
C ASN A 83 -4.41 16.15 22.70
N LEU A 84 -3.12 15.91 22.89
CA LEU A 84 -2.46 14.67 22.50
C LEU A 84 -2.84 13.50 23.43
N ILE A 85 -3.23 12.39 22.80
CA ILE A 85 -3.41 11.09 23.45
C ILE A 85 -2.40 10.05 22.95
N GLY A 86 -1.72 10.28 21.81
CA GLY A 86 -0.76 9.40 21.18
C GLY A 86 0.67 9.97 21.14
N ALA A 87 1.63 9.11 20.87
CA ALA A 87 2.99 9.50 20.53
C ALA A 87 3.18 9.45 19.00
N TYR A 88 4.04 10.34 18.48
CA TYR A 88 4.18 10.52 17.05
C TYR A 88 5.63 10.65 16.61
N ALA A 89 5.89 10.15 15.42
CA ALA A 89 7.14 10.26 14.68
C ALA A 89 6.82 10.54 13.21
N TYR A 90 7.84 10.78 12.41
CA TYR A 90 7.77 10.68 10.97
C TYR A 90 8.92 9.82 10.46
N ALA A 91 8.71 9.14 9.35
CA ALA A 91 9.69 8.20 8.84
C ALA A 91 10.03 8.48 7.38
N GLN A 92 11.31 8.26 7.05
CA GLN A 92 11.84 8.25 5.69
C GLN A 92 11.94 6.81 5.22
N GLU A 93 11.66 6.55 3.95
CA GLU A 93 11.84 5.25 3.34
C GLU A 93 13.32 5.02 3.03
N LEU A 94 13.84 3.86 3.43
CA LEU A 94 15.20 3.39 3.13
C LEU A 94 15.26 2.66 1.78
N SER A 95 14.16 2.02 1.38
CA SER A 95 14.06 1.30 0.11
C SER A 95 14.34 2.20 -1.09
N SER A 96 14.90 1.62 -2.15
CA SER A 96 15.33 2.34 -3.36
C SER A 96 14.18 2.71 -4.30
N ALA A 97 12.94 2.34 -3.99
CA ALA A 97 11.75 2.68 -4.76
C ALA A 97 10.74 3.43 -3.88
N LYS A 98 9.63 3.89 -4.46
CA LYS A 98 8.52 4.59 -3.79
C LYS A 98 7.18 3.91 -4.07
N ASP A 99 7.19 2.59 -4.15
CA ASP A 99 6.01 1.79 -4.48
C ASP A 99 5.47 1.06 -3.24
N THR A 100 4.20 0.66 -3.32
CA THR A 100 3.48 -0.02 -2.25
C THR A 100 4.23 -1.25 -1.71
N ILE A 101 4.87 -2.05 -2.58
CA ILE A 101 5.58 -3.26 -2.14
C ILE A 101 6.80 -2.88 -1.30
N SER A 102 7.60 -1.93 -1.78
CA SER A 102 8.82 -1.48 -1.11
C SER A 102 8.55 -0.91 0.27
N GLY A 103 7.57 0.01 0.39
CA GLY A 103 7.20 0.61 1.67
C GLY A 103 6.66 -0.42 2.67
N HIS A 104 5.75 -1.30 2.22
CA HIS A 104 5.19 -2.34 3.09
C HIS A 104 6.25 -3.36 3.56
N TRP A 105 7.09 -3.87 2.64
CA TRP A 105 8.11 -4.84 3.03
C TRP A 105 9.12 -4.25 4.01
N GLU A 106 9.56 -3.01 3.76
CA GLU A 106 10.47 -2.33 4.67
C GLU A 106 9.87 -2.21 6.07
N MET A 107 8.61 -1.81 6.16
CA MET A 107 7.88 -1.68 7.42
C MET A 107 7.91 -2.98 8.25
N MET A 108 7.89 -4.14 7.60
CA MET A 108 7.94 -5.45 8.28
C MET A 108 9.34 -6.06 8.33
N GLY A 109 10.40 -5.27 8.09
CA GLY A 109 11.80 -5.65 8.29
C GLY A 109 12.54 -6.13 7.05
N ALA A 110 12.00 -5.93 5.85
CA ALA A 110 12.61 -6.34 4.59
C ALA A 110 12.77 -5.15 3.60
N PRO A 111 13.59 -4.13 3.89
CA PRO A 111 13.78 -2.99 2.99
C PRO A 111 14.32 -3.43 1.63
N VAL A 112 13.76 -2.90 0.57
CA VAL A 112 14.14 -3.20 -0.82
C VAL A 112 15.35 -2.33 -1.20
N LEU A 113 16.56 -2.85 -0.99
CA LEU A 113 17.82 -2.16 -1.26
C LEU A 113 18.38 -2.47 -2.66
N PHE A 114 17.57 -3.00 -3.54
CA PHE A 114 17.88 -3.27 -4.94
C PHE A 114 16.86 -2.57 -5.84
N GLU A 115 17.25 -2.30 -7.06
CA GLU A 115 16.32 -1.74 -8.05
C GLU A 115 15.39 -2.83 -8.58
N TRP A 116 14.09 -2.53 -8.65
CA TRP A 116 13.13 -3.31 -9.40
C TRP A 116 13.42 -3.22 -10.90
N GLY A 117 13.10 -4.27 -11.63
CA GLY A 117 13.08 -4.23 -13.07
C GLY A 117 11.86 -3.49 -13.59
N TYR A 118 12.03 -2.68 -14.62
CA TYR A 118 10.95 -1.94 -15.28
C TYR A 118 11.05 -2.07 -16.80
N PHE A 119 9.92 -2.16 -17.44
CA PHE A 119 9.83 -2.05 -18.90
C PHE A 119 9.53 -0.60 -19.27
N LYS A 120 10.57 0.19 -19.52
CA LYS A 120 10.47 1.67 -19.69
C LYS A 120 9.93 2.09 -21.06
N ASP A 121 10.13 1.28 -22.10
CA ASP A 121 9.72 1.58 -23.46
C ASP A 121 8.20 1.49 -23.61
N LYS A 122 7.58 2.55 -24.10
CA LYS A 122 6.11 2.62 -24.26
C LYS A 122 5.57 1.70 -25.37
N LYS A 123 6.40 1.38 -26.37
CA LYS A 123 6.12 0.44 -27.46
C LYS A 123 7.25 -0.57 -27.55
N ASN A 124 6.94 -1.81 -27.89
CA ASN A 124 7.90 -2.93 -27.82
C ASN A 124 8.56 -2.99 -26.44
N SER A 125 7.74 -2.88 -25.40
CA SER A 125 8.18 -2.75 -24.01
C SER A 125 9.03 -3.93 -23.54
N PHE A 126 8.70 -5.12 -24.02
CA PHE A 126 9.36 -6.35 -23.60
C PHE A 126 10.46 -6.76 -24.60
N PRO A 127 11.67 -7.06 -24.11
CA PRO A 127 12.75 -7.59 -24.94
C PRO A 127 12.34 -8.84 -25.70
N LYS A 128 12.80 -8.92 -26.96
CA LYS A 128 12.44 -10.04 -27.85
C LYS A 128 12.84 -11.40 -27.28
N GLU A 129 13.99 -11.47 -26.65
CA GLU A 129 14.56 -12.68 -26.04
C GLU A 129 13.64 -13.24 -24.95
N ILE A 130 13.02 -12.36 -24.15
CA ILE A 130 12.07 -12.73 -23.10
C ILE A 130 10.78 -13.27 -23.73
N LEU A 131 10.26 -12.59 -24.74
CA LEU A 131 9.04 -13.02 -25.42
C LEU A 131 9.23 -14.36 -26.14
N ASP A 132 10.38 -14.54 -26.80
CA ASP A 132 10.73 -15.82 -27.44
C ASP A 132 10.85 -16.96 -26.41
N GLU A 133 11.43 -16.69 -25.24
CA GLU A 133 11.53 -17.68 -24.16
C GLU A 133 10.16 -18.04 -23.57
N ILE A 134 9.30 -17.03 -23.33
CA ILE A 134 7.91 -17.28 -22.91
C ILE A 134 7.18 -18.13 -23.92
N MET A 135 7.23 -17.78 -25.21
CA MET A 135 6.60 -18.57 -26.27
C MET A 135 7.13 -20.02 -26.34
N ARG A 136 8.44 -20.17 -26.22
CA ARG A 136 9.08 -21.49 -26.25
C ARG A 136 8.65 -22.37 -25.08
N LYS A 137 8.62 -21.82 -23.86
CA LYS A 137 8.24 -22.54 -22.64
C LYS A 137 6.76 -22.91 -22.60
N THR A 138 5.91 -21.95 -22.95
CA THR A 138 4.45 -22.10 -22.84
C THR A 138 3.78 -22.63 -24.10
N LYS A 139 4.53 -22.76 -25.21
CA LYS A 139 4.07 -23.25 -26.53
C LYS A 139 2.95 -22.40 -27.15
N ILE A 140 2.75 -21.15 -26.69
CA ILE A 140 1.86 -20.21 -27.37
C ILE A 140 2.45 -19.85 -28.74
N LYS A 141 1.58 -19.68 -29.75
CA LYS A 141 2.00 -19.43 -31.14
C LYS A 141 2.32 -17.96 -31.45
N GLY A 142 1.98 -17.07 -30.55
CA GLY A 142 2.19 -15.63 -30.70
C GLY A 142 1.58 -14.86 -29.54
N TYR A 143 1.73 -13.55 -29.56
CA TYR A 143 1.17 -12.62 -28.58
C TYR A 143 0.65 -11.36 -29.28
N LEU A 144 -0.16 -10.59 -28.58
CA LEU A 144 -0.65 -9.27 -28.98
C LEU A 144 -0.15 -8.22 -27.98
N GLY A 145 -0.18 -6.95 -28.35
CA GLY A 145 0.21 -5.85 -27.50
C GLY A 145 1.72 -5.61 -27.47
N ASN A 146 2.43 -5.88 -26.37
CA ASN A 146 3.83 -5.52 -26.10
C ASN A 146 4.01 -4.00 -25.98
N CYS A 147 3.22 -3.37 -25.10
CA CYS A 147 3.23 -1.91 -24.90
C CYS A 147 2.77 -1.53 -23.49
N HIS A 148 2.96 -0.26 -23.13
CA HIS A 148 2.26 0.34 -22.00
C HIS A 148 0.80 0.57 -22.34
N ALA A 149 -0.10 0.13 -21.47
CA ALA A 149 -1.52 0.35 -21.67
C ALA A 149 -2.32 0.24 -20.36
N SER A 150 -3.51 0.85 -20.35
CA SER A 150 -4.56 0.51 -19.41
C SER A 150 -5.14 -0.85 -19.76
N GLY A 151 -5.31 -1.73 -18.75
CA GLY A 151 -5.85 -3.07 -18.97
C GLY A 151 -7.27 -3.08 -19.54
N THR A 152 -8.09 -2.06 -19.27
CA THR A 152 -9.43 -1.93 -19.83
C THR A 152 -9.38 -1.54 -21.31
N GLU A 153 -8.56 -0.58 -21.66
CA GLU A 153 -8.46 -0.08 -23.04
C GLU A 153 -7.81 -1.12 -23.96
N ILE A 154 -6.71 -1.76 -23.53
CA ILE A 154 -6.02 -2.73 -24.38
C ILE A 154 -6.87 -3.98 -24.65
N ILE A 155 -7.73 -4.37 -23.70
CA ILE A 155 -8.69 -5.47 -23.93
C ILE A 155 -9.74 -5.05 -24.96
N LYS A 156 -10.25 -3.81 -24.91
CA LYS A 156 -11.16 -3.28 -25.93
C LYS A 156 -10.52 -3.23 -27.30
N ASP A 157 -9.24 -2.83 -27.38
CA ASP A 157 -8.55 -2.65 -28.65
C ASP A 157 -8.09 -3.97 -29.30
N LEU A 158 -7.71 -4.96 -28.50
CA LEU A 158 -7.12 -6.22 -28.98
C LEU A 158 -7.95 -7.47 -28.69
N GLY A 159 -9.07 -7.35 -27.96
CA GLY A 159 -9.88 -8.48 -27.53
C GLY A 159 -10.48 -9.28 -28.70
N GLU A 160 -10.99 -8.61 -29.73
CA GLU A 160 -11.52 -9.29 -30.93
C GLU A 160 -10.41 -10.06 -31.64
N LYS A 161 -9.24 -9.45 -31.82
CA LYS A 161 -8.09 -10.12 -32.42
C LYS A 161 -7.57 -11.28 -31.57
N HIS A 162 -7.65 -11.15 -30.23
CA HIS A 162 -7.38 -12.26 -29.33
C HIS A 162 -8.35 -13.43 -29.54
N LEU A 163 -9.66 -13.15 -29.70
CA LEU A 163 -10.65 -14.19 -29.95
C LEU A 163 -10.42 -14.91 -31.28
N GLU A 164 -9.97 -14.21 -32.33
CA GLU A 164 -9.63 -14.79 -33.65
C GLU A 164 -8.37 -15.66 -33.59
N THR A 165 -7.33 -15.23 -32.87
CA THR A 165 -6.00 -15.85 -32.92
C THR A 165 -5.70 -16.73 -31.72
N LEU A 166 -6.38 -16.53 -30.62
CA LEU A 166 -6.07 -17.04 -29.27
C LEU A 166 -4.68 -16.62 -28.79
N TYR A 167 -4.11 -15.53 -29.31
CA TYR A 167 -2.85 -14.98 -28.83
C TYR A 167 -3.09 -14.13 -27.59
N PRO A 168 -2.44 -14.41 -26.45
CA PRO A 168 -2.61 -13.60 -25.24
C PRO A 168 -2.12 -12.16 -25.46
N ILE A 169 -2.70 -11.23 -24.73
CA ILE A 169 -2.36 -9.80 -24.80
C ILE A 169 -1.36 -9.47 -23.72
N PHE A 170 -0.13 -9.09 -24.09
CA PHE A 170 0.93 -8.71 -23.18
C PHE A 170 1.04 -7.19 -23.09
N TYR A 171 1.06 -6.65 -21.87
CA TYR A 171 1.19 -5.22 -21.65
C TYR A 171 1.78 -4.92 -20.28
N THR A 172 2.22 -3.70 -20.09
CA THR A 172 2.76 -3.20 -18.81
C THR A 172 2.20 -1.81 -18.48
N SER A 173 2.59 -1.28 -17.34
CA SER A 173 2.32 0.09 -16.87
C SER A 173 3.61 0.74 -16.37
N ALA A 174 3.51 1.83 -15.61
CA ALA A 174 4.66 2.46 -14.96
C ALA A 174 5.27 1.60 -13.84
N ASP A 175 4.48 0.66 -13.29
CA ASP A 175 4.93 -0.24 -12.24
C ASP A 175 5.85 -1.35 -12.75
N SER A 176 6.54 -2.03 -11.83
CA SER A 176 7.31 -3.24 -12.09
C SER A 176 6.39 -4.45 -12.30
N VAL A 177 5.72 -4.50 -13.45
CA VAL A 177 4.71 -5.53 -13.74
C VAL A 177 4.78 -6.02 -15.19
N PHE A 178 4.43 -7.32 -15.38
CA PHE A 178 4.13 -7.92 -16.65
C PHE A 178 2.69 -8.43 -16.61
N GLN A 179 1.81 -7.96 -17.46
CA GLN A 179 0.39 -8.28 -17.42
C GLN A 179 -0.01 -9.07 -18.65
N ILE A 180 -0.81 -10.11 -18.43
CA ILE A 180 -1.30 -11.01 -19.48
C ILE A 180 -2.82 -11.02 -19.44
N ALA A 181 -3.47 -10.48 -20.47
CA ALA A 181 -4.92 -10.60 -20.63
C ALA A 181 -5.26 -11.69 -21.64
N ALA A 182 -6.27 -12.49 -21.29
CA ALA A 182 -6.83 -13.51 -22.18
C ALA A 182 -8.31 -13.77 -21.85
N HIS A 183 -9.06 -14.21 -22.86
CA HIS A 183 -10.47 -14.53 -22.68
C HIS A 183 -10.65 -15.81 -21.87
N GLU A 184 -11.37 -15.70 -20.76
CA GLU A 184 -11.47 -16.74 -19.73
C GLU A 184 -11.96 -18.09 -20.27
N GLU A 185 -12.98 -18.07 -21.12
CA GLU A 185 -13.57 -19.30 -21.68
C GLU A 185 -12.86 -19.79 -22.94
N LYS A 186 -12.44 -18.89 -23.84
CA LYS A 186 -11.86 -19.23 -25.13
C LYS A 186 -10.40 -19.64 -25.07
N PHE A 187 -9.61 -18.91 -24.32
CA PHE A 187 -8.20 -19.24 -24.05
C PHE A 187 -8.10 -20.30 -22.94
N GLY A 188 -9.00 -20.23 -21.98
CA GLY A 188 -9.04 -21.06 -20.78
C GLY A 188 -8.31 -20.42 -19.60
N LEU A 189 -8.99 -20.40 -18.45
CA LEU A 189 -8.45 -19.79 -17.24
C LEU A 189 -7.18 -20.49 -16.75
N ASP A 190 -7.16 -21.83 -16.76
CA ASP A 190 -6.00 -22.62 -16.35
C ASP A 190 -4.80 -22.42 -17.30
N ASN A 191 -5.05 -22.27 -18.60
CA ASN A 191 -3.99 -21.94 -19.57
C ASN A 191 -3.40 -20.56 -19.31
N LEU A 192 -4.23 -19.56 -18.96
CA LEU A 192 -3.77 -18.25 -18.59
C LEU A 192 -2.92 -18.29 -17.32
N TYR A 193 -3.34 -19.04 -16.32
CA TYR A 193 -2.58 -19.16 -15.06
C TYR A 193 -1.24 -19.86 -15.27
N THR A 194 -1.21 -20.95 -16.03
CA THR A 194 0.04 -21.62 -16.38
C THR A 194 0.99 -20.72 -17.17
N LEU A 195 0.46 -19.96 -18.13
CA LEU A 195 1.25 -18.97 -18.87
C LEU A 195 1.84 -17.89 -17.95
N CYS A 196 1.06 -17.37 -17.02
CA CYS A 196 1.53 -16.36 -16.05
C CYS A 196 2.58 -16.93 -15.11
N GLU A 197 2.44 -18.15 -14.64
CA GLU A 197 3.40 -18.81 -13.75
C GLU A 197 4.75 -19.03 -14.46
N GLU A 198 4.75 -19.54 -15.68
CA GLU A 198 5.98 -19.69 -16.47
C GLU A 198 6.62 -18.33 -16.80
N ALA A 199 5.82 -17.32 -17.15
CA ALA A 199 6.32 -15.97 -17.37
C ALA A 199 6.95 -15.39 -16.10
N PHE A 200 6.35 -15.62 -14.92
CA PHE A 200 6.88 -15.18 -13.64
C PHE A 200 8.27 -15.77 -13.37
N HIS A 201 8.47 -17.07 -13.56
CA HIS A 201 9.78 -17.71 -13.40
C HIS A 201 10.84 -17.19 -14.38
N ILE A 202 10.46 -16.85 -15.61
CA ILE A 202 11.36 -16.25 -16.61
C ILE A 202 11.76 -14.82 -16.20
N LEU A 203 10.83 -14.07 -15.60
CA LEU A 203 11.01 -12.66 -15.26
C LEU A 203 11.62 -12.41 -13.86
N GLU A 204 11.61 -13.41 -12.98
CA GLU A 204 12.15 -13.30 -11.62
C GLU A 204 13.62 -12.82 -11.58
N PRO A 205 14.54 -13.32 -12.44
CA PRO A 205 15.93 -12.83 -12.47
C PRO A 205 16.05 -11.36 -12.86
N LEU A 206 15.07 -10.80 -13.55
CA LEU A 206 15.00 -9.40 -13.91
C LEU A 206 14.38 -8.52 -12.82
N LYS A 207 14.00 -9.11 -11.70
CA LYS A 207 13.36 -8.43 -10.56
C LYS A 207 12.08 -7.69 -10.98
N ILE A 208 11.29 -8.27 -11.88
CA ILE A 208 9.93 -7.79 -12.17
C ILE A 208 9.04 -8.20 -11.00
N ALA A 209 8.52 -7.24 -10.28
CA ALA A 209 7.85 -7.47 -9.01
C ALA A 209 6.60 -8.38 -9.13
N ARG A 210 5.87 -8.29 -10.25
CA ARG A 210 4.64 -9.08 -10.43
C ARG A 210 4.41 -9.48 -11.89
N VAL A 211 3.86 -10.69 -12.07
CA VAL A 211 3.14 -11.10 -13.28
C VAL A 211 1.66 -11.23 -12.95
N ILE A 212 0.79 -10.61 -13.75
CA ILE A 212 -0.64 -10.52 -13.43
C ILE A 212 -1.47 -11.19 -14.52
N ALA A 213 -2.24 -12.21 -14.16
CA ALA A 213 -3.30 -12.75 -14.98
C ALA A 213 -4.51 -11.83 -14.97
N ARG A 214 -4.94 -11.40 -16.16
CA ARG A 214 -6.09 -10.51 -16.38
C ARG A 214 -7.14 -11.19 -17.25
N PRO A 215 -7.91 -12.16 -16.71
CA PRO A 215 -8.97 -12.79 -17.47
C PRO A 215 -10.10 -11.80 -17.78
N PHE A 216 -10.70 -11.97 -18.97
CA PHE A 216 -11.86 -11.20 -19.39
C PHE A 216 -12.86 -12.10 -20.14
N ILE A 217 -14.10 -11.64 -20.26
CA ILE A 217 -15.20 -12.25 -21.00
C ILE A 217 -15.82 -11.24 -21.94
N GLY A 218 -16.68 -11.69 -22.85
CA GLY A 218 -17.38 -10.85 -23.81
C GLY A 218 -17.11 -11.31 -25.24
N ALA A 219 -17.93 -10.85 -26.20
CA ALA A 219 -17.86 -11.27 -27.60
C ALA A 219 -17.30 -10.19 -28.55
N ASN A 220 -17.29 -8.92 -28.13
CA ASN A 220 -16.87 -7.80 -28.96
C ASN A 220 -16.40 -6.64 -28.07
N ARG A 221 -15.87 -5.58 -28.71
CA ARG A 221 -15.29 -4.40 -28.07
C ARG A 221 -16.18 -3.77 -26.99
N GLU A 222 -17.48 -3.72 -27.20
CA GLU A 222 -18.44 -3.05 -26.32
C GLU A 222 -18.81 -3.92 -25.11
N ASP A 223 -18.61 -5.22 -25.22
CA ASP A 223 -19.04 -6.23 -24.26
C ASP A 223 -17.89 -6.74 -23.37
N PHE A 224 -16.63 -6.48 -23.72
CA PHE A 224 -15.50 -6.99 -22.97
C PHE A 224 -15.47 -6.46 -21.53
N LYS A 225 -15.43 -7.41 -20.57
CA LYS A 225 -15.35 -7.14 -19.14
C LYS A 225 -14.29 -8.00 -18.48
N ARG A 226 -13.47 -7.41 -17.64
CA ARG A 226 -12.55 -8.16 -16.75
C ARG A 226 -13.36 -8.95 -15.74
N THR A 227 -12.93 -10.17 -15.43
CA THR A 227 -13.56 -11.01 -14.41
C THR A 227 -12.89 -10.84 -13.04
N ALA A 228 -13.50 -11.41 -12.02
CA ALA A 228 -12.94 -11.46 -10.66
C ALA A 228 -11.79 -12.47 -10.52
N ASN A 229 -11.54 -13.31 -11.54
CA ASN A 229 -10.52 -14.36 -11.54
C ASN A 229 -9.10 -13.84 -11.86
N ARG A 230 -8.83 -12.55 -11.52
CA ARG A 230 -7.48 -12.01 -11.51
C ARG A 230 -6.61 -12.79 -10.54
N LYS A 231 -5.37 -13.11 -10.96
CA LYS A 231 -4.37 -13.73 -10.11
C LYS A 231 -3.02 -13.04 -10.29
N ASP A 232 -2.40 -12.65 -9.18
CA ASP A 232 -1.09 -12.00 -9.16
C ASP A 232 -0.04 -13.03 -8.71
N TYR A 233 1.01 -13.17 -9.50
CA TYR A 233 2.24 -13.90 -9.17
C TYR A 233 3.27 -12.85 -8.77
N ALA A 234 3.61 -12.79 -7.49
CA ALA A 234 4.48 -11.76 -6.92
C ALA A 234 5.76 -12.37 -6.36
N ILE A 235 6.86 -11.64 -6.49
CA ILE A 235 8.10 -11.97 -5.78
C ILE A 235 7.80 -11.95 -4.28
N LYS A 236 8.31 -12.94 -3.57
CA LYS A 236 8.21 -13.01 -2.12
C LYS A 236 9.21 -12.08 -1.45
N PRO A 237 8.92 -11.55 -0.26
CA PRO A 237 9.89 -10.82 0.53
C PRO A 237 11.21 -11.59 0.65
N HIS A 238 12.31 -10.91 0.42
CA HIS A 238 13.65 -11.50 0.36
C HIS A 238 14.32 -11.69 1.74
N LYS A 239 13.65 -11.24 2.80
CA LYS A 239 14.05 -11.37 4.20
C LYS A 239 12.89 -11.90 5.03
N LYS A 240 13.22 -12.49 6.17
CA LYS A 240 12.24 -12.94 7.15
C LYS A 240 11.50 -11.76 7.74
N LEU A 241 10.17 -11.77 7.60
CA LEU A 241 9.30 -10.70 8.06
C LEU A 241 9.00 -10.81 9.57
N LEU A 242 8.58 -9.68 10.14
CA LEU A 242 7.98 -9.62 11.47
C LEU A 242 6.86 -10.67 11.66
N PHE A 243 6.03 -10.88 10.63
CA PHE A 243 4.93 -11.84 10.65
C PHE A 243 5.38 -13.26 10.94
N GLU A 244 6.43 -13.72 10.24
CA GLU A 244 6.98 -15.06 10.42
C GLU A 244 7.58 -15.23 11.81
N LYS A 245 8.32 -14.21 12.31
CA LYS A 245 8.83 -14.21 13.67
C LYS A 245 7.71 -14.28 14.71
N PHE A 246 6.63 -13.51 14.50
CA PHE A 246 5.51 -13.50 15.43
C PHE A 246 4.81 -14.86 15.52
N ILE A 247 4.65 -15.52 14.37
CA ILE A 247 4.09 -16.88 14.32
C ILE A 247 5.03 -17.88 14.99
N GLU A 248 6.31 -17.87 14.65
CA GLU A 248 7.28 -18.86 15.14
C GLU A 248 7.59 -18.70 16.64
N GLU A 249 7.82 -17.47 17.11
CA GLU A 249 8.28 -17.21 18.46
C GLU A 249 7.13 -17.11 19.48
N LYS A 250 5.92 -16.71 19.03
CA LYS A 250 4.78 -16.45 19.92
C LYS A 250 3.52 -17.24 19.54
N GLN A 251 3.51 -18.01 18.45
CA GLN A 251 2.30 -18.64 17.91
C GLN A 251 1.20 -17.60 17.66
N GLY A 252 1.61 -16.40 17.17
CA GLY A 252 0.72 -15.27 16.92
C GLY A 252 -0.17 -15.49 15.70
N GLU A 253 -1.31 -14.82 15.67
CA GLU A 253 -2.20 -14.76 14.50
C GLU A 253 -1.95 -13.45 13.75
N VAL A 254 -1.74 -13.52 12.42
CA VAL A 254 -1.59 -12.34 11.54
C VAL A 254 -2.82 -12.24 10.68
N ILE A 255 -3.63 -11.20 10.94
CA ILE A 255 -4.91 -10.94 10.29
C ILE A 255 -4.72 -9.84 9.26
N SER A 256 -4.85 -10.21 8.00
CA SER A 256 -4.74 -9.33 6.84
C SER A 256 -6.12 -8.84 6.43
N ILE A 257 -6.29 -7.52 6.29
CA ILE A 257 -7.51 -6.89 5.79
C ILE A 257 -7.18 -6.06 4.56
N GLY A 258 -7.96 -6.22 3.49
CA GLY A 258 -7.70 -5.59 2.19
C GLY A 258 -6.59 -6.28 1.42
N LYS A 259 -5.59 -5.53 0.93
CA LYS A 259 -4.52 -6.02 0.05
C LYS A 259 -3.27 -6.54 0.77
N ILE A 260 -3.21 -6.52 2.09
CA ILE A 260 -2.01 -6.89 2.85
C ILE A 260 -1.49 -8.28 2.45
N ALA A 261 -2.36 -9.30 2.37
CA ALA A 261 -1.94 -10.65 2.00
C ALA A 261 -1.28 -10.70 0.59
N ASP A 262 -1.84 -9.98 -0.36
CA ASP A 262 -1.34 -9.95 -1.74
C ASP A 262 0.00 -9.19 -1.83
N ILE A 263 0.16 -8.08 -1.10
CA ILE A 263 1.39 -7.28 -1.05
C ILE A 263 2.57 -8.09 -0.49
N TYR A 264 2.31 -8.92 0.50
CA TYR A 264 3.33 -9.81 1.10
C TYR A 264 3.39 -11.20 0.47
N ALA A 265 2.81 -11.40 -0.72
CA ALA A 265 2.76 -12.70 -1.41
C ALA A 265 2.32 -13.83 -0.47
N HIS A 266 1.39 -13.54 0.42
CA HIS A 266 0.81 -14.41 1.46
C HIS A 266 1.80 -14.91 2.55
N VAL A 267 3.03 -14.41 2.58
CA VAL A 267 4.04 -14.81 3.57
C VAL A 267 3.62 -14.36 4.97
N GLY A 268 3.58 -15.28 5.92
CA GLY A 268 3.28 -15.00 7.32
C GLY A 268 1.85 -14.54 7.60
N ILE A 269 0.89 -14.78 6.70
CA ILE A 269 -0.51 -14.42 6.88
C ILE A 269 -1.32 -15.66 7.34
N THR A 270 -2.00 -15.54 8.47
CA THR A 270 -2.83 -16.66 9.03
C THR A 270 -4.31 -16.53 8.69
N GLN A 271 -4.82 -15.29 8.56
CA GLN A 271 -6.22 -15.03 8.21
C GLN A 271 -6.30 -13.88 7.20
N LYS A 272 -7.28 -13.95 6.30
CA LYS A 272 -7.49 -12.95 5.24
C LYS A 272 -8.94 -12.52 5.16
N PHE A 273 -9.16 -11.20 5.16
CA PHE A 273 -10.45 -10.57 4.97
C PHE A 273 -10.39 -9.62 3.77
N LYS A 274 -11.24 -9.87 2.78
CA LYS A 274 -11.39 -8.99 1.61
C LYS A 274 -12.44 -7.92 1.90
N ALA A 275 -12.21 -6.73 1.37
CA ALA A 275 -13.18 -5.65 1.36
C ALA A 275 -13.00 -4.85 0.04
N GLY A 276 -14.08 -4.40 -0.55
CA GLY A 276 -14.11 -3.78 -1.88
C GLY A 276 -14.30 -2.26 -1.84
N SER A 277 -14.55 -1.67 -0.65
CA SER A 277 -14.73 -0.23 -0.47
C SER A 277 -14.06 0.25 0.82
N LEU A 278 -13.85 1.56 0.92
CA LEU A 278 -13.33 2.19 2.14
C LEU A 278 -14.24 1.90 3.35
N MET A 279 -15.55 1.94 3.15
CA MET A 279 -16.53 1.64 4.19
C MET A 279 -16.38 0.20 4.70
N GLU A 280 -16.35 -0.77 3.78
CA GLU A 280 -16.18 -2.18 4.13
C GLU A 280 -14.83 -2.45 4.84
N LEU A 281 -13.75 -1.77 4.42
CA LEU A 281 -12.46 -1.85 5.11
C LEU A 281 -12.57 -1.37 6.56
N CYS A 282 -13.26 -0.24 6.80
CA CYS A 282 -13.51 0.25 8.16
C CYS A 282 -14.36 -0.73 8.97
N ASP A 283 -15.43 -1.28 8.39
CA ASP A 283 -16.33 -2.22 9.06
C ASP A 283 -15.61 -3.52 9.45
N VAL A 284 -14.90 -4.13 8.51
CA VAL A 284 -14.13 -5.36 8.77
C VAL A 284 -13.01 -5.11 9.78
N THR A 285 -12.34 -3.96 9.70
CA THR A 285 -11.30 -3.58 10.67
C THR A 285 -11.88 -3.48 12.08
N LEU A 286 -12.98 -2.77 12.23
CA LEU A 286 -13.66 -2.64 13.54
C LEU A 286 -14.15 -3.98 14.07
N GLU A 287 -14.67 -4.85 13.21
CA GLU A 287 -15.08 -6.20 13.57
C GLU A 287 -13.88 -7.00 14.11
N GLN A 288 -12.73 -6.94 13.44
CA GLN A 288 -11.52 -7.64 13.91
C GLN A 288 -10.96 -7.03 15.20
N VAL A 289 -10.99 -5.70 15.36
CA VAL A 289 -10.60 -5.03 16.62
C VAL A 289 -11.44 -5.51 17.78
N LYS A 290 -12.76 -5.70 17.59
CA LYS A 290 -13.67 -6.24 18.62
C LYS A 290 -13.43 -7.71 18.90
N ASN A 291 -13.27 -8.54 17.87
CA ASN A 291 -13.44 -10.00 17.95
C ASN A 291 -12.12 -10.79 17.88
N ALA A 292 -11.05 -10.26 17.30
CA ALA A 292 -9.78 -10.98 17.18
C ALA A 292 -9.25 -11.40 18.56
N LYS A 293 -8.67 -12.59 18.62
CA LYS A 293 -8.10 -13.12 19.86
C LYS A 293 -6.94 -12.25 20.36
N ASN A 294 -6.60 -12.43 21.61
CA ASN A 294 -5.30 -11.94 22.09
C ASN A 294 -4.16 -12.66 21.35
N ASN A 295 -2.98 -12.05 21.33
CA ASN A 295 -1.83 -12.54 20.55
C ASN A 295 -2.09 -12.50 19.03
N SER A 296 -2.70 -11.40 18.56
CA SER A 296 -2.91 -11.15 17.13
C SER A 296 -2.33 -9.81 16.68
N LEU A 297 -1.97 -9.77 15.42
CA LEU A 297 -1.60 -8.58 14.67
C LEU A 297 -2.65 -8.37 13.58
N ILE A 298 -3.42 -7.29 13.70
CA ILE A 298 -4.46 -6.90 12.75
C ILE A 298 -3.84 -5.83 11.85
N PHE A 299 -3.78 -6.08 10.55
CA PHE A 299 -3.19 -5.15 9.61
C PHE A 299 -4.15 -4.84 8.47
N THR A 300 -4.56 -3.59 8.37
CA THR A 300 -5.45 -3.09 7.32
C THR A 300 -4.71 -2.14 6.38
N ASN A 301 -4.82 -2.38 5.06
CA ASN A 301 -4.42 -1.44 4.03
C ASN A 301 -5.67 -0.73 3.49
N PHE A 302 -5.77 0.57 3.72
CA PHE A 302 -6.82 1.45 3.20
C PHE A 302 -6.43 1.95 1.80
N VAL A 303 -6.39 1.04 0.84
CA VAL A 303 -5.89 1.24 -0.53
C VAL A 303 -6.64 2.31 -1.32
N HIS A 304 -7.85 2.68 -0.92
CA HIS A 304 -8.69 3.64 -1.65
C HIS A 304 -8.08 5.05 -1.65
N PHE A 305 -7.30 5.41 -0.65
CA PHE A 305 -6.58 6.69 -0.62
C PHE A 305 -5.64 6.82 -1.82
N ASP A 306 -4.95 5.73 -2.18
CA ASP A 306 -4.09 5.66 -3.34
C ASP A 306 -4.90 5.51 -4.64
N SER A 307 -5.64 4.39 -4.77
CA SER A 307 -6.24 3.96 -6.04
C SER A 307 -7.38 4.84 -6.53
N ASP A 308 -8.17 5.41 -5.62
CA ASP A 308 -9.37 6.16 -5.98
C ASP A 308 -9.13 7.67 -5.97
N TYR A 309 -8.15 8.17 -5.21
CA TYR A 309 -7.92 9.60 -5.03
C TYR A 309 -6.50 10.03 -5.40
N GLY A 310 -5.45 9.40 -4.87
CA GLY A 310 -4.05 9.76 -5.14
C GLY A 310 -3.72 9.72 -6.63
N HIS A 311 -3.78 8.56 -7.23
CA HIS A 311 -3.53 8.35 -8.66
C HIS A 311 -4.51 9.09 -9.58
N ARG A 312 -5.73 9.33 -9.13
CA ARG A 312 -6.75 10.07 -9.91
C ARG A 312 -6.69 11.57 -9.75
N ARG A 313 -5.80 12.07 -8.88
CA ARG A 313 -5.64 13.50 -8.59
C ARG A 313 -6.94 14.15 -8.09
N ASP A 314 -7.73 13.38 -7.34
CA ASP A 314 -8.99 13.83 -6.74
C ASP A 314 -8.77 14.33 -5.31
N ILE A 315 -8.43 15.61 -5.17
CA ILE A 315 -8.17 16.27 -3.88
C ILE A 315 -9.42 16.26 -3.00
N SER A 316 -10.59 16.55 -3.59
CA SER A 316 -11.86 16.63 -2.86
C SER A 316 -12.30 15.26 -2.33
N GLY A 317 -12.21 14.23 -3.18
CA GLY A 317 -12.50 12.85 -2.77
C GLY A 317 -11.53 12.36 -1.70
N TYR A 318 -10.23 12.69 -1.81
CA TYR A 318 -9.23 12.32 -0.81
C TYR A 318 -9.54 12.96 0.55
N ALA A 319 -9.84 14.27 0.55
CA ALA A 319 -10.21 14.99 1.77
C ALA A 319 -11.47 14.40 2.44
N ASN A 320 -12.52 14.12 1.65
CA ASN A 320 -13.74 13.51 2.15
C ASN A 320 -13.51 12.11 2.73
N ALA A 321 -12.67 11.31 2.07
CA ALA A 321 -12.27 9.99 2.55
C ALA A 321 -11.47 10.04 3.87
N LEU A 322 -10.59 11.04 4.04
CA LEU A 322 -9.87 11.28 5.29
C LEU A 322 -10.81 11.65 6.44
N GLU A 323 -11.75 12.57 6.20
CA GLU A 323 -12.74 12.96 7.22
C GLU A 323 -13.66 11.79 7.59
N TYR A 324 -14.05 10.96 6.62
CA TYR A 324 -14.80 9.73 6.88
C TYR A 324 -13.97 8.74 7.71
N PHE A 325 -12.71 8.49 7.33
CA PHE A 325 -11.80 7.61 8.07
C PHE A 325 -11.58 8.10 9.51
N ASP A 326 -11.37 9.40 9.71
CA ASP A 326 -11.15 10.00 11.03
C ASP A 326 -12.37 9.78 11.95
N ALA A 327 -13.59 9.95 11.41
CA ALA A 327 -14.81 9.65 12.15
C ALA A 327 -14.90 8.17 12.56
N ARG A 328 -14.47 7.23 11.69
CA ARG A 328 -14.43 5.79 11.96
C ARG A 328 -13.29 5.41 12.91
N LEU A 329 -12.19 6.18 12.93
CA LEU A 329 -11.08 5.99 13.87
C LEU A 329 -11.52 6.12 15.32
N LYS A 330 -12.50 6.98 15.61
CA LYS A 330 -13.13 7.08 16.93
C LYS A 330 -13.61 5.71 17.41
N GLU A 331 -14.34 4.99 16.57
CA GLU A 331 -14.88 3.69 16.92
C GLU A 331 -13.77 2.67 17.21
N VAL A 332 -12.67 2.73 16.46
CA VAL A 332 -11.50 1.88 16.72
C VAL A 332 -10.90 2.20 18.09
N LEU A 333 -10.64 3.49 18.38
CA LEU A 333 -10.07 3.93 19.66
C LEU A 333 -10.93 3.51 20.86
N GLU A 334 -12.26 3.61 20.75
CA GLU A 334 -13.21 3.21 21.80
C GLU A 334 -13.28 1.69 22.02
N ASN A 335 -12.84 0.88 21.05
CA ASN A 335 -12.88 -0.59 21.12
C ASN A 335 -11.50 -1.24 21.31
N LEU A 336 -10.43 -0.45 21.46
CA LEU A 336 -9.12 -1.00 21.82
C LEU A 336 -9.17 -1.59 23.23
N ARG A 337 -8.47 -2.71 23.41
CA ARG A 337 -8.27 -3.33 24.71
C ARG A 337 -7.08 -2.70 25.43
N GLU A 338 -7.01 -2.92 26.71
CA GLU A 338 -6.01 -2.34 27.60
C GLU A 338 -4.54 -2.53 27.13
N ASN A 339 -4.24 -3.68 26.53
CA ASN A 339 -2.90 -4.04 26.07
C ASN A 339 -2.75 -4.00 24.53
N ASP A 340 -3.58 -3.23 23.85
CA ASP A 340 -3.47 -3.04 22.42
C ASP A 340 -2.52 -1.91 22.08
N LEU A 341 -1.62 -2.14 21.12
CA LEU A 341 -0.84 -1.11 20.47
C LEU A 341 -1.52 -0.77 19.14
N LEU A 342 -2.01 0.46 19.01
CA LEU A 342 -2.47 1.00 17.72
C LEU A 342 -1.32 1.73 17.03
N ILE A 343 -1.19 1.51 15.73
CA ILE A 343 -0.25 2.19 14.85
C ILE A 343 -1.01 2.69 13.63
N LEU A 344 -0.87 3.98 13.33
CA LEU A 344 -1.29 4.56 12.05
C LEU A 344 -0.04 5.01 11.29
N CYS A 345 0.04 4.62 10.03
CA CYS A 345 1.15 4.93 9.16
C CYS A 345 0.71 4.96 7.69
N ALA A 346 1.66 5.19 6.80
CA ALA A 346 1.51 5.04 5.36
C ALA A 346 2.69 4.24 4.79
N ASP A 347 2.69 3.96 3.52
CA ASP A 347 3.75 3.23 2.81
C ASP A 347 4.55 4.11 1.84
N HIS A 348 3.97 5.20 1.36
CA HIS A 348 4.56 6.24 0.50
C HIS A 348 3.65 7.48 0.45
N GLY A 349 3.95 8.44 -0.41
CA GLY A 349 3.06 9.55 -0.77
C GLY A 349 2.41 9.34 -2.14
N CYS A 350 1.31 10.02 -2.40
CA CYS A 350 0.74 10.20 -3.74
C CYS A 350 -0.06 11.51 -3.77
N ASP A 351 0.65 12.63 -3.76
CA ASP A 351 0.08 13.96 -3.66
C ASP A 351 -0.87 14.25 -4.84
N PRO A 352 -2.19 14.39 -4.59
CA PRO A 352 -3.17 14.55 -5.67
C PRO A 352 -3.08 15.91 -6.36
N SER A 353 -2.31 16.86 -5.82
CA SER A 353 -2.03 18.15 -6.44
C SER A 353 -0.72 18.18 -7.23
N PHE A 354 0.11 17.13 -7.13
CA PHE A 354 1.41 17.08 -7.77
C PHE A 354 1.30 16.66 -9.24
N LYS A 355 2.34 16.96 -10.02
CA LYS A 355 2.41 16.61 -11.46
C LYS A 355 2.40 15.10 -11.70
N GLY A 356 1.89 14.69 -12.85
CA GLY A 356 1.81 13.27 -13.23
C GLY A 356 0.74 12.51 -12.45
N THR A 357 0.85 11.20 -12.40
CA THR A 357 -0.09 10.29 -11.70
C THR A 357 0.63 9.23 -10.89
N ASP A 358 1.93 9.38 -10.68
CA ASP A 358 2.78 8.43 -9.96
C ASP A 358 2.80 8.74 -8.46
N HIS A 359 3.30 7.80 -7.65
CA HIS A 359 3.58 8.00 -6.24
C HIS A 359 4.62 9.11 -6.04
N THR A 360 4.63 9.70 -4.87
CA THR A 360 5.58 10.75 -4.47
C THR A 360 6.47 10.28 -3.32
N ARG A 361 7.77 10.57 -3.40
CA ARG A 361 8.76 10.24 -2.39
C ARG A 361 8.65 11.20 -1.21
N GLU A 362 7.88 10.80 -0.20
CA GLU A 362 7.56 11.62 0.95
C GLU A 362 7.93 10.94 2.26
N TYR A 363 8.10 11.73 3.30
CA TYR A 363 7.98 11.22 4.66
C TYR A 363 6.57 10.72 4.91
N ILE A 364 6.44 9.70 5.76
CA ILE A 364 5.15 9.20 6.23
C ILE A 364 4.94 9.51 7.71
N PRO A 365 3.69 9.70 8.16
CA PRO A 365 3.38 9.78 9.59
C PRO A 365 3.52 8.41 10.23
N VAL A 366 3.98 8.38 11.49
CA VAL A 366 4.00 7.18 12.33
C VAL A 366 3.41 7.56 13.68
N LEU A 367 2.15 7.20 13.90
CA LEU A 367 1.39 7.56 15.08
C LEU A 367 1.15 6.32 15.93
N PHE A 368 1.43 6.40 17.22
CA PHE A 368 1.28 5.32 18.17
C PHE A 368 0.28 5.66 19.26
N TYR A 369 -0.56 4.71 19.62
CA TYR A 369 -1.39 4.80 20.81
C TYR A 369 -1.33 3.51 21.62
N HIS A 370 -1.05 3.68 22.91
CA HIS A 370 -1.20 2.64 23.94
C HIS A 370 -1.40 3.37 25.28
N LYS A 371 -2.21 2.81 26.17
CA LYS A 371 -2.53 3.48 27.45
C LYS A 371 -1.31 3.87 28.31
N ASP A 372 -0.23 3.08 28.24
CA ASP A 372 1.00 3.30 29.01
C ASP A 372 2.07 4.08 28.22
N LEU A 373 1.79 4.48 26.98
CA LEU A 373 2.68 5.30 26.17
C LEU A 373 2.40 6.78 26.44
N GLN A 374 3.47 7.55 26.75
CA GLN A 374 3.31 8.98 26.93
C GLN A 374 3.14 9.67 25.59
N PRO A 375 2.17 10.59 25.45
CA PRO A 375 2.10 11.47 24.30
C PRO A 375 3.38 12.29 24.15
N ALA A 376 4.13 12.06 23.07
CA ALA A 376 5.41 12.72 22.83
C ALA A 376 5.83 12.62 21.36
N PHE A 377 6.75 13.50 20.95
CA PHE A 377 7.49 13.34 19.70
C PHE A 377 8.61 12.32 19.90
N LEU A 378 8.61 11.25 19.09
CA LEU A 378 9.58 10.14 19.17
C LEU A 378 10.79 10.33 18.25
N GLY A 379 10.82 11.41 17.46
CA GLY A 379 11.92 11.72 16.55
C GLY A 379 11.64 11.41 15.08
N LYS A 380 12.66 11.64 14.24
CA LYS A 380 12.72 11.19 12.86
C LYS A 380 13.17 9.73 12.84
N SER A 381 12.48 8.92 12.09
CA SER A 381 12.89 7.55 11.75
C SER A 381 13.57 7.53 10.38
N GLU A 382 14.74 6.92 10.31
CA GLU A 382 15.52 6.81 9.06
C GLU A 382 15.11 5.62 8.20
N SER A 383 14.13 4.85 8.65
CA SER A 383 13.61 3.70 7.90
C SER A 383 12.20 3.34 8.40
N PHE A 384 11.32 2.94 7.49
CA PHE A 384 10.03 2.37 7.87
C PHE A 384 10.16 1.08 8.70
N ALA A 385 11.32 0.42 8.64
CA ALA A 385 11.61 -0.76 9.46
C ALA A 385 11.59 -0.47 10.98
N ASP A 386 11.70 0.80 11.40
CA ASP A 386 11.57 1.20 12.80
C ASP A 386 10.16 0.88 13.34
N ILE A 387 9.14 0.89 12.47
CA ILE A 387 7.77 0.47 12.80
C ILE A 387 7.76 -1.01 13.19
N GLY A 388 8.31 -1.88 12.31
CA GLY A 388 8.39 -3.32 12.57
C GLY A 388 9.23 -3.65 13.80
N GLN A 389 10.36 -2.95 13.99
CA GLN A 389 11.21 -3.14 15.16
C GLN A 389 10.51 -2.71 16.46
N SER A 390 9.70 -1.65 16.41
CA SER A 390 8.89 -1.21 17.55
C SER A 390 7.78 -2.23 17.89
N ILE A 391 7.18 -2.84 16.88
CA ILE A 391 6.23 -3.94 17.06
C ILE A 391 6.94 -5.17 17.66
N ALA A 392 8.11 -5.54 17.14
CA ALA A 392 8.89 -6.65 17.67
C ALA A 392 9.24 -6.45 19.16
N TYR A 393 9.70 -5.25 19.51
CA TYR A 393 9.94 -4.87 20.91
C TYR A 393 8.67 -4.97 21.76
N PHE A 394 7.56 -4.41 21.31
CA PHE A 394 6.29 -4.47 22.03
C PHE A 394 5.83 -5.91 22.28
N LEU A 395 5.92 -6.78 21.27
CA LEU A 395 5.52 -8.18 21.36
C LEU A 395 6.54 -9.06 22.08
N GLY A 396 7.74 -8.54 22.35
CA GLY A 396 8.84 -9.30 22.96
C GLY A 396 9.39 -10.39 22.03
N LEU A 397 9.53 -10.05 20.75
CA LEU A 397 10.17 -10.88 19.73
C LEU A 397 11.70 -10.62 19.69
N SER A 398 12.42 -11.55 19.10
CA SER A 398 13.81 -11.31 18.73
C SER A 398 13.92 -10.14 17.71
N PRO A 399 14.99 -9.33 17.73
CA PRO A 399 15.12 -8.17 16.84
C PRO A 399 15.03 -8.56 15.36
N LEU A 400 14.52 -7.63 14.54
CA LEU A 400 14.60 -7.69 13.08
C LEU A 400 16.04 -7.33 12.63
N ASP A 401 16.38 -7.65 11.38
CA ASP A 401 17.68 -7.29 10.79
C ASP A 401 17.80 -5.75 10.60
N TYR A 402 16.67 -5.05 10.46
CA TYR A 402 16.58 -3.62 10.21
C TYR A 402 15.64 -2.94 11.20
N GLY A 403 15.86 -1.65 11.38
CA GLY A 403 15.04 -0.79 12.21
C GLY A 403 15.52 -0.65 13.65
N LYS A 404 15.00 0.39 14.30
CA LYS A 404 15.24 0.72 15.71
C LYS A 404 13.89 0.81 16.42
N ASN A 405 13.84 0.41 17.67
CA ASN A 405 12.66 0.62 18.47
C ASN A 405 12.45 2.11 18.80
N LEU A 406 11.27 2.62 18.53
CA LEU A 406 10.85 4.00 18.86
C LEU A 406 10.11 4.10 20.19
N LEU A 407 9.59 2.97 20.71
CA LEU A 407 8.69 2.96 21.87
C LEU A 407 9.46 2.92 23.20
N ASN A 408 8.99 3.72 24.13
CA ASN A 408 9.45 3.68 25.51
C ASN A 408 8.22 3.74 26.45
N PHE A 409 7.92 2.62 27.10
CA PHE A 409 6.78 2.50 28.00
C PHE A 409 7.15 2.89 29.44
N LYS A 410 6.21 3.48 30.16
CA LYS A 410 6.41 3.79 31.59
C LYS A 410 6.82 2.53 32.36
N GLY A 411 7.94 2.63 33.11
CA GLY A 411 8.40 1.56 33.99
C GLY A 411 9.21 0.43 33.35
N GLN A 412 9.62 0.57 32.10
CA GLN A 412 10.63 -0.27 31.45
C GLN A 412 11.91 0.54 31.26
N SER A 413 12.70 0.67 32.32
CA SER A 413 14.08 1.23 32.27
C SER A 413 15.08 0.09 32.41
#